data_f4e1bf1eea142645b27c86ccc21d3474
#
_entry.id   f4e1bf1eea142645b27c86ccc21d3474
#
_cell.length_a   1.000
_cell.length_b   1.000
_cell.length_c   1.000
_cell.angle_alpha   90.00
_cell.angle_beta   90.00
_cell.angle_gamma   90.00
#
_symmetry.space_group_name_H-M   'P 1'
#
loop_
_entity.id
_entity.type
_entity.pdbx_description
1 polymer ?
#
loop_
_entity_poly.entity_id
_entity_poly.type
_entity_poly.pdbx_seq_one_letter_code
_entity_poly.pdbx_strand_id
1 'polypeptide(L)'
;MRSIPVVALCAVVAASLAVGCTSQAPITRAASAPAPAVAAASENAALETAVDGFIEGMFQHYPTFAANAGKHEFDGKLPDYSPAGLKADADWLHAQRARFAAFGDDQLDESGRFHRDYVLAVIDGRLFWLEESGFPYSNPAFYTDDLSPSMYLTRPYAPLAQRMAAFVTYQEALPRAIAQIKGNLKLPLPASYITLGVNSFGGYASFFSKDVPAIFAGVGDAALQARFKASNAAAIKATRDMADWLKAQQPHATQDYALGAAKFSRMLYATERVDLPLDRLKAIGESDLKRNLAALKAACDQFAPGKSLGACVAREAADKPVGGAVEGARAQLATLRQFIVDKNLVSIPGTEQAKAEEAPPFNRWNFAYIEIPGPYEKNLPSVYYIAPPDPSWSRADQQAYVPGKAALLFVSSHEVWPGHFLQFLHANRAHWKFGQLFVGYAFAEGWAHYAEEMMFDAGVGGATPEVHIGQLTNALLRDVRYLSAIGLHTGGMTVAESERMFREQAFQDPGNARQQAARGTYDPAYLNYTMGKLMIMQLRQDWIAAHPGPDALKAFHDQFLSYGGPPIPLVRGQMLGGKAQAKLWTAPAAAAAH
;
A
#
# COMPACT_ATOMS: atom_id res chain seq x y z
N MET A 1 -29.22 2.47 53.37
CA MET A 1 -30.52 2.29 54.06
C MET A 1 -31.42 1.49 53.15
N ARG A 2 -31.73 0.27 53.62
CA ARG A 2 -32.96 -0.50 53.53
C ARG A 2 -33.46 -0.83 52.13
N SER A 3 -33.35 -2.06 51.72
CA SER A 3 -33.93 -3.36 52.13
C SER A 3 -35.16 -3.70 51.24
N ILE A 4 -35.04 -4.69 50.37
CA ILE A 4 -35.66 -6.02 50.23
C ILE A 4 -37.04 -6.16 51.00
N PRO A 5 -38.00 -7.03 50.68
CA PRO A 5 -38.04 -8.31 49.95
C PRO A 5 -39.35 -8.66 49.19
N VAL A 6 -39.32 -9.72 48.33
CA VAL A 6 -39.82 -11.11 48.56
C VAL A 6 -41.31 -11.37 48.33
N VAL A 7 -41.70 -12.41 47.65
CA VAL A 7 -42.32 -13.73 47.85
C VAL A 7 -43.30 -14.10 46.72
N ALA A 8 -42.99 -15.09 45.96
CA ALA A 8 -43.53 -16.44 45.77
C ALA A 8 -45.02 -16.70 46.09
N LEU A 9 -45.70 -17.39 45.19
CA LEU A 9 -46.48 -18.57 45.60
C LEU A 9 -46.91 -19.47 44.43
N CYS A 10 -46.83 -20.75 44.71
CA CYS A 10 -47.22 -21.93 43.92
C CYS A 10 -48.70 -22.08 43.74
N ALA A 11 -49.15 -22.77 42.68
CA ALA A 11 -50.31 -23.64 42.75
C ALA A 11 -50.10 -24.89 41.89
N VAL A 12 -50.20 -26.02 42.58
CA VAL A 12 -50.24 -27.39 42.09
C VAL A 12 -51.65 -27.73 41.77
N VAL A 13 -51.94 -28.39 40.64
CA VAL A 13 -53.11 -29.26 40.49
C VAL A 13 -52.64 -30.53 39.76
N ALA A 14 -52.82 -31.63 40.47
CA ALA A 14 -52.70 -33.00 40.01
C ALA A 14 -54.05 -33.54 39.55
N ALA A 15 -54.11 -34.28 38.47
CA ALA A 15 -55.15 -35.26 38.22
C ALA A 15 -54.66 -36.38 37.28
N SER A 16 -54.74 -37.48 37.68
CA SER A 16 -54.67 -38.92 37.59
C SER A 16 -54.85 -39.57 36.21
N LEU A 17 -53.95 -40.49 35.90
CA LEU A 17 -54.10 -41.90 35.45
C LEU A 17 -55.12 -42.28 34.35
N ALA A 18 -54.57 -42.75 33.21
CA ALA A 18 -55.02 -43.98 32.57
C ALA A 18 -53.87 -44.69 31.83
N VAL A 19 -53.72 -45.96 32.20
CA VAL A 19 -52.71 -46.89 31.66
C VAL A 19 -53.19 -47.40 30.29
N GLY A 20 -52.36 -47.33 29.28
CA GLY A 20 -52.50 -48.01 28.01
C GLY A 20 -51.15 -48.49 27.51
N CYS A 21 -50.87 -49.78 27.71
CA CYS A 21 -49.66 -50.41 27.11
C CYS A 21 -49.86 -50.59 25.61
N THR A 22 -49.08 -49.88 24.82
CA THR A 22 -48.77 -50.28 23.46
C THR A 22 -47.25 -50.26 23.26
N SER A 23 -46.71 -51.41 22.86
CA SER A 23 -45.32 -51.63 22.54
C SER A 23 -44.90 -50.73 21.37
N GLN A 24 -44.02 -49.77 21.61
CA GLN A 24 -43.32 -49.01 20.57
C GLN A 24 -41.92 -49.57 20.37
N ALA A 25 -41.62 -49.90 19.10
CA ALA A 25 -40.27 -50.20 18.63
C ALA A 25 -39.31 -48.99 18.84
N PRO A 26 -38.01 -49.18 19.03
CA PRO A 26 -37.07 -48.08 19.23
C PRO A 26 -36.99 -47.22 17.97
N ILE A 27 -37.46 -46.00 18.04
CA ILE A 27 -37.22 -44.96 17.04
C ILE A 27 -35.74 -44.59 17.18
N THR A 28 -34.91 -45.05 16.24
CA THR A 28 -33.58 -44.49 16.03
C THR A 28 -33.76 -43.03 15.65
N ARG A 29 -33.45 -42.14 16.60
CA ARG A 29 -33.38 -40.69 16.37
C ARG A 29 -32.28 -40.45 15.35
N ALA A 30 -32.61 -40.22 14.08
CA ALA A 30 -31.71 -39.68 13.10
C ALA A 30 -31.18 -38.36 13.70
N ALA A 31 -29.85 -38.22 13.77
CA ALA A 31 -29.23 -36.95 14.15
C ALA A 31 -29.73 -35.88 13.18
N SER A 32 -30.55 -34.95 13.71
CA SER A 32 -31.00 -33.82 12.91
C SER A 32 -29.77 -33.03 12.46
N ALA A 33 -29.64 -32.77 11.15
CA ALA A 33 -28.63 -31.88 10.63
C ALA A 33 -28.70 -30.54 11.39
N PRO A 34 -27.57 -29.92 11.74
CA PRO A 34 -27.57 -28.64 12.44
C PRO A 34 -28.32 -27.59 11.62
N ALA A 35 -29.03 -26.68 12.32
CA ALA A 35 -29.73 -25.59 11.66
C ALA A 35 -28.76 -24.74 10.82
N PRO A 36 -29.19 -24.19 9.67
CA PRO A 36 -28.27 -23.51 8.72
C PRO A 36 -27.36 -22.45 9.35
N ALA A 37 -27.85 -21.67 10.30
CA ALA A 37 -27.04 -20.65 11.01
C ALA A 37 -25.93 -21.25 11.90
N VAL A 38 -26.19 -22.42 12.52
CA VAL A 38 -25.18 -23.11 13.34
C VAL A 38 -24.12 -23.77 12.45
N ALA A 39 -24.50 -24.26 11.27
CA ALA A 39 -23.55 -24.78 10.28
C ALA A 39 -22.63 -23.68 9.75
N ALA A 40 -23.17 -22.51 9.36
CA ALA A 40 -22.38 -21.37 8.89
C ALA A 40 -21.41 -20.84 9.98
N ALA A 41 -21.83 -20.76 11.24
CA ALA A 41 -20.93 -20.36 12.32
C ALA A 41 -19.78 -21.34 12.53
N SER A 42 -20.00 -22.65 12.33
CA SER A 42 -18.94 -23.67 12.40
C SER A 42 -17.95 -23.55 11.25
N GLU A 43 -18.44 -23.29 10.03
CA GLU A 43 -17.58 -23.12 8.85
C GLU A 43 -16.81 -21.81 8.88
N ASN A 44 -17.40 -20.70 9.35
CA ASN A 44 -16.67 -19.46 9.60
C ASN A 44 -15.51 -19.67 10.60
N ALA A 45 -15.73 -20.42 11.68
CA ALA A 45 -14.68 -20.75 12.64
C ALA A 45 -13.56 -21.60 12.03
N ALA A 46 -13.91 -22.54 11.13
CA ALA A 46 -12.95 -23.35 10.38
C ALA A 46 -12.15 -22.47 9.39
N LEU A 47 -12.81 -21.51 8.73
CA LEU A 47 -12.16 -20.53 7.87
C LEU A 47 -11.16 -19.67 8.66
N GLU A 48 -11.53 -19.12 9.81
CA GLU A 48 -10.63 -18.31 10.64
C GLU A 48 -9.42 -19.11 11.12
N THR A 49 -9.60 -20.38 11.47
CA THR A 49 -8.49 -21.29 11.78
C THR A 49 -7.58 -21.50 10.56
N ALA A 50 -8.14 -21.60 9.37
CA ALA A 50 -7.37 -21.69 8.14
C ALA A 50 -6.60 -20.40 7.86
N VAL A 51 -7.19 -19.22 8.13
CA VAL A 51 -6.55 -17.90 8.00
C VAL A 51 -5.37 -17.76 8.95
N ASP A 52 -5.51 -18.12 10.23
CA ASP A 52 -4.40 -18.11 11.17
C ASP A 52 -3.24 -19.01 10.67
N GLY A 53 -3.56 -20.22 10.19
CA GLY A 53 -2.56 -21.10 9.59
C GLY A 53 -1.90 -20.54 8.34
N PHE A 54 -2.63 -19.79 7.50
CA PHE A 54 -2.07 -19.10 6.35
C PHE A 54 -1.12 -17.98 6.76
N ILE A 55 -1.48 -17.16 7.76
CA ILE A 55 -0.62 -16.10 8.28
C ILE A 55 0.71 -16.67 8.81
N GLU A 56 0.66 -17.73 9.61
CA GLU A 56 1.89 -18.38 10.09
C GLU A 56 2.73 -18.97 8.94
N GLY A 57 2.09 -19.57 7.94
CA GLY A 57 2.77 -20.01 6.72
C GLY A 57 3.42 -18.88 5.96
N MET A 58 2.74 -17.73 5.83
CA MET A 58 3.30 -16.51 5.24
C MET A 58 4.58 -16.06 5.96
N PHE A 59 4.62 -16.10 7.28
CA PHE A 59 5.81 -15.72 8.04
C PHE A 59 6.99 -16.68 7.81
N GLN A 60 6.73 -17.96 7.58
CA GLN A 60 7.79 -18.93 7.28
C GLN A 60 8.34 -18.77 5.86
N HIS A 61 7.47 -18.57 4.86
CA HIS A 61 7.86 -18.39 3.45
C HIS A 61 8.47 -17.02 3.19
N TYR A 62 7.96 -15.98 3.88
CA TYR A 62 8.36 -14.58 3.71
C TYR A 62 8.84 -13.97 5.03
N PRO A 63 10.01 -14.39 5.55
CA PRO A 63 10.49 -13.96 6.87
C PRO A 63 10.76 -12.45 6.98
N THR A 64 11.09 -11.77 5.89
CA THR A 64 11.22 -10.31 5.85
C THR A 64 9.87 -9.61 6.06
N PHE A 65 8.80 -10.14 5.48
CA PHE A 65 7.44 -9.67 5.75
C PHE A 65 7.07 -9.85 7.24
N ALA A 66 7.41 -11.02 7.83
CA ALA A 66 7.18 -11.27 9.25
C ALA A 66 7.93 -10.28 10.15
N ALA A 67 9.22 -10.07 9.90
CA ALA A 67 10.05 -9.13 10.65
C ALA A 67 9.51 -7.69 10.53
N ASN A 68 9.12 -7.24 9.33
CA ASN A 68 8.52 -5.94 9.11
C ASN A 68 7.16 -5.78 9.81
N ALA A 69 6.40 -6.85 9.97
CA ALA A 69 5.17 -6.87 10.77
C ALA A 69 5.43 -6.77 12.29
N GLY A 70 6.67 -6.92 12.74
CA GLY A 70 7.09 -6.90 14.15
C GLY A 70 7.26 -8.28 14.79
N LYS A 71 7.41 -9.33 13.96
CA LYS A 71 7.74 -10.69 14.38
C LYS A 71 9.26 -10.87 14.40
N HIS A 72 9.90 -10.32 15.43
CA HIS A 72 11.37 -10.23 15.53
C HIS A 72 12.10 -11.57 15.71
N GLU A 73 11.41 -12.69 15.92
CA GLU A 73 11.95 -14.03 15.82
C GLU A 73 12.38 -14.42 14.39
N PHE A 74 11.98 -13.61 13.40
CA PHE A 74 12.40 -13.73 11.99
C PHE A 74 13.52 -12.78 11.60
N ASP A 75 14.00 -11.95 12.51
CA ASP A 75 15.05 -10.98 12.23
C ASP A 75 16.31 -11.63 11.63
N GLY A 76 16.86 -11.00 10.62
CA GLY A 76 18.05 -11.44 9.91
C GLY A 76 17.80 -12.55 8.87
N LYS A 77 16.62 -13.14 8.82
CA LYS A 77 16.28 -14.17 7.83
C LYS A 77 15.86 -13.53 6.50
N LEU A 78 16.28 -14.16 5.40
CA LEU A 78 15.85 -13.84 4.04
C LEU A 78 15.14 -15.04 3.42
N PRO A 79 14.19 -14.82 2.46
CA PRO A 79 13.60 -15.89 1.67
C PRO A 79 14.65 -16.71 0.89
N ASP A 80 14.28 -17.91 0.49
CA ASP A 80 15.10 -18.70 -0.43
C ASP A 80 14.75 -18.33 -1.88
N TYR A 81 15.57 -17.47 -2.48
CA TYR A 81 15.39 -17.02 -3.86
C TYR A 81 15.92 -18.01 -4.91
N SER A 82 16.33 -19.22 -4.53
CA SER A 82 16.68 -20.24 -5.52
C SER A 82 15.47 -20.63 -6.37
N PRO A 83 15.66 -21.21 -7.58
CA PRO A 83 14.55 -21.74 -8.37
C PRO A 83 13.68 -22.75 -7.59
N ALA A 84 14.29 -23.52 -6.69
CA ALA A 84 13.57 -24.46 -5.83
C ALA A 84 12.77 -23.72 -4.74
N GLY A 85 13.30 -22.64 -4.16
CA GLY A 85 12.60 -21.81 -3.19
C GLY A 85 11.40 -21.09 -3.83
N LEU A 86 11.59 -20.42 -4.97
CA LEU A 86 10.49 -19.78 -5.71
C LEU A 86 9.39 -20.78 -6.07
N LYS A 87 9.78 -22.00 -6.48
CA LYS A 87 8.80 -23.07 -6.75
C LYS A 87 8.07 -23.53 -5.49
N ALA A 88 8.77 -23.68 -4.37
CA ALA A 88 8.15 -24.08 -3.10
C ALA A 88 7.13 -23.03 -2.62
N ASP A 89 7.43 -21.73 -2.80
CA ASP A 89 6.48 -20.64 -2.51
C ASP A 89 5.24 -20.73 -3.40
N ALA A 90 5.42 -20.97 -4.71
CA ALA A 90 4.31 -21.12 -5.63
C ALA A 90 3.45 -22.35 -5.30
N ASP A 91 4.07 -23.52 -5.07
CA ASP A 91 3.37 -24.74 -4.69
C ASP A 91 2.56 -24.56 -3.40
N TRP A 92 3.14 -23.90 -2.40
CA TRP A 92 2.46 -23.58 -1.16
C TRP A 92 1.26 -22.64 -1.39
N LEU A 93 1.43 -21.57 -2.16
CA LEU A 93 0.35 -20.65 -2.50
C LEU A 93 -0.79 -21.34 -3.26
N HIS A 94 -0.48 -22.24 -4.22
CA HIS A 94 -1.50 -23.04 -4.92
C HIS A 94 -2.25 -23.96 -3.96
N ALA A 95 -1.56 -24.61 -3.02
CA ALA A 95 -2.20 -25.45 -2.02
C ALA A 95 -3.13 -24.64 -1.10
N GLN A 96 -2.69 -23.45 -0.67
CA GLN A 96 -3.55 -22.54 0.12
C GLN A 96 -4.74 -22.06 -0.70
N ARG A 97 -4.52 -21.66 -1.96
CA ARG A 97 -5.61 -21.27 -2.87
C ARG A 97 -6.70 -22.34 -2.98
N ALA A 98 -6.30 -23.60 -3.20
CA ALA A 98 -7.23 -24.72 -3.25
C ALA A 98 -7.98 -24.91 -1.93
N ARG A 99 -7.28 -24.79 -0.79
CA ARG A 99 -7.87 -24.88 0.55
C ARG A 99 -8.94 -23.81 0.78
N PHE A 100 -8.65 -22.55 0.48
CA PHE A 100 -9.63 -21.48 0.68
C PHE A 100 -10.78 -21.53 -0.33
N ALA A 101 -10.53 -21.92 -1.58
CA ALA A 101 -11.57 -22.10 -2.58
C ALA A 101 -12.54 -23.25 -2.26
N ALA A 102 -12.18 -24.16 -1.37
CA ALA A 102 -13.05 -25.27 -0.93
C ALA A 102 -14.15 -24.82 0.05
N PHE A 103 -14.03 -23.64 0.68
CA PHE A 103 -15.12 -23.05 1.45
C PHE A 103 -16.22 -22.52 0.51
N GLY A 104 -17.33 -23.22 0.39
CA GLY A 104 -18.43 -22.86 -0.51
C GLY A 104 -19.23 -21.65 -0.05
N ASP A 105 -19.87 -20.95 -0.99
CA ASP A 105 -20.71 -19.78 -0.68
C ASP A 105 -21.90 -20.10 0.20
N ASP A 106 -22.44 -21.32 0.09
CA ASP A 106 -23.57 -21.84 0.86
C ASP A 106 -23.18 -22.25 2.30
N GLN A 107 -21.89 -22.39 2.56
CA GLN A 107 -21.35 -22.80 3.85
C GLN A 107 -20.99 -21.60 4.74
N LEU A 108 -20.71 -20.45 4.14
CA LEU A 108 -20.25 -19.23 4.82
C LEU A 108 -21.37 -18.18 4.89
N ASP A 109 -21.37 -17.40 5.96
CA ASP A 109 -22.14 -16.16 5.99
C ASP A 109 -21.49 -15.05 5.13
N GLU A 110 -22.08 -13.87 5.10
CA GLU A 110 -21.60 -12.75 4.30
C GLU A 110 -20.16 -12.33 4.69
N SER A 111 -19.87 -12.29 5.99
CA SER A 111 -18.53 -11.97 6.51
C SER A 111 -17.50 -13.04 6.15
N GLY A 112 -17.87 -14.32 6.30
CA GLY A 112 -17.00 -15.44 5.94
C GLY A 112 -16.66 -15.45 4.45
N ARG A 113 -17.64 -15.19 3.57
CA ARG A 113 -17.39 -15.05 2.13
C ARG A 113 -16.42 -13.92 1.82
N PHE A 114 -16.61 -12.76 2.46
CA PHE A 114 -15.69 -11.62 2.30
C PHE A 114 -14.27 -11.96 2.77
N HIS A 115 -14.12 -12.59 3.93
CA HIS A 115 -12.81 -13.00 4.45
C HIS A 115 -12.11 -13.99 3.51
N ARG A 116 -12.80 -15.03 3.04
CA ARG A 116 -12.29 -15.99 2.07
C ARG A 116 -11.83 -15.30 0.78
N ASP A 117 -12.66 -14.42 0.23
CA ASP A 117 -12.38 -13.75 -1.04
C ASP A 117 -11.22 -12.77 -0.93
N TYR A 118 -11.03 -12.15 0.25
CA TYR A 118 -9.87 -11.33 0.50
C TYR A 118 -8.59 -12.17 0.58
N VAL A 119 -8.59 -13.30 1.27
CA VAL A 119 -7.45 -14.22 1.29
C VAL A 119 -7.11 -14.70 -0.13
N LEU A 120 -8.12 -15.10 -0.89
CA LEU A 120 -7.94 -15.51 -2.28
C LEU A 120 -7.36 -14.39 -3.16
N ALA A 121 -7.74 -13.13 -2.93
CA ALA A 121 -7.17 -11.99 -3.64
C ALA A 121 -5.68 -11.81 -3.35
N VAL A 122 -5.27 -11.93 -2.09
CA VAL A 122 -3.86 -11.84 -1.70
C VAL A 122 -3.05 -12.98 -2.32
N ILE A 123 -3.58 -14.21 -2.30
CA ILE A 123 -2.92 -15.38 -2.90
C ILE A 123 -2.79 -15.21 -4.42
N ASP A 124 -3.87 -14.84 -5.10
CA ASP A 124 -3.88 -14.65 -6.57
C ASP A 124 -2.91 -13.55 -7.00
N GLY A 125 -2.84 -12.44 -6.26
CA GLY A 125 -1.89 -11.36 -6.51
C GLY A 125 -0.43 -11.83 -6.38
N ARG A 126 -0.11 -12.61 -5.34
CA ARG A 126 1.24 -13.18 -5.15
C ARG A 126 1.60 -14.18 -6.25
N LEU A 127 0.68 -15.06 -6.62
CA LEU A 127 0.88 -16.02 -7.73
C LEU A 127 1.09 -15.28 -9.06
N PHE A 128 0.33 -14.20 -9.32
CA PHE A 128 0.55 -13.41 -10.52
C PHE A 128 1.99 -12.86 -10.59
N TRP A 129 2.47 -12.23 -9.51
CA TRP A 129 3.81 -11.66 -9.51
C TRP A 129 4.90 -12.73 -9.57
N LEU A 130 4.70 -13.89 -8.94
CA LEU A 130 5.69 -14.95 -8.86
C LEU A 130 5.78 -15.77 -10.16
N GLU A 131 4.65 -16.09 -10.81
CA GLU A 131 4.60 -17.03 -11.94
C GLU A 131 4.23 -16.37 -13.28
N GLU A 132 3.24 -15.44 -13.28
CA GLU A 132 2.67 -14.92 -14.52
C GLU A 132 3.38 -13.66 -15.04
N SER A 133 3.88 -12.80 -14.14
CA SER A 133 4.50 -11.51 -14.51
C SER A 133 5.82 -11.67 -15.28
N GLY A 134 6.59 -12.70 -14.96
CA GLY A 134 7.97 -12.90 -15.42
C GLY A 134 9.01 -12.08 -14.62
N PHE A 135 8.59 -11.26 -13.66
CA PHE A 135 9.47 -10.36 -12.90
C PHE A 135 10.60 -11.07 -12.14
N PRO A 136 10.39 -12.23 -11.50
CA PRO A 136 11.48 -12.95 -10.85
C PRO A 136 12.67 -13.25 -11.78
N TYR A 137 12.41 -13.33 -13.08
CA TYR A 137 13.40 -13.72 -14.09
C TYR A 137 13.90 -12.57 -14.97
N SER A 138 13.29 -11.40 -14.87
CA SER A 138 13.64 -10.24 -15.71
C SER A 138 13.93 -8.96 -14.94
N ASN A 139 13.35 -8.80 -13.74
CA ASN A 139 13.46 -7.57 -12.96
C ASN A 139 14.29 -7.77 -11.68
N PRO A 140 15.56 -7.31 -11.63
CA PRO A 140 16.39 -7.44 -10.44
C PRO A 140 15.81 -6.71 -9.21
N ALA A 141 14.97 -5.68 -9.43
CA ALA A 141 14.33 -4.94 -8.35
C ALA A 141 13.09 -5.66 -7.76
N PHE A 142 12.62 -6.76 -8.37
CA PHE A 142 11.56 -7.61 -7.79
C PHE A 142 11.89 -8.06 -6.36
N TYR A 143 13.17 -8.18 -6.04
CA TYR A 143 13.66 -8.67 -4.76
C TYR A 143 14.09 -7.56 -3.78
N THR A 144 14.17 -6.30 -4.23
CA THR A 144 14.84 -5.24 -3.43
C THR A 144 14.09 -4.84 -2.18
N ASP A 145 12.76 -4.93 -2.16
CA ASP A 145 11.98 -4.62 -0.96
C ASP A 145 12.24 -5.61 0.17
N ASP A 146 12.36 -6.90 -0.15
CA ASP A 146 12.74 -7.93 0.79
C ASP A 146 14.19 -7.76 1.29
N LEU A 147 15.04 -7.12 0.51
CA LEU A 147 16.44 -6.84 0.88
C LEU A 147 16.61 -5.52 1.64
N SER A 148 15.54 -4.78 1.94
CA SER A 148 15.64 -3.51 2.64
C SER A 148 16.13 -3.69 4.08
N PRO A 149 17.23 -3.03 4.50
CA PRO A 149 17.73 -3.08 5.86
C PRO A 149 17.05 -2.08 6.81
N SER A 150 16.10 -1.28 6.31
CA SER A 150 15.57 -0.08 6.98
C SER A 150 15.13 -0.37 8.41
N MET A 151 14.38 -1.44 8.61
CA MET A 151 13.84 -1.84 9.92
C MET A 151 14.92 -1.92 11.00
N TYR A 152 16.07 -2.53 10.71
CA TYR A 152 17.16 -2.70 11.71
C TYR A 152 17.82 -1.37 12.10
N LEU A 153 17.75 -0.38 11.22
CA LEU A 153 18.52 0.85 11.30
C LEU A 153 17.68 2.02 11.82
N THR A 154 16.44 2.13 11.39
CA THR A 154 15.57 3.27 11.68
C THR A 154 14.62 3.00 12.85
N ARG A 155 14.10 1.77 13.02
CA ARG A 155 13.13 1.45 14.09
C ARG A 155 13.81 1.11 15.40
N PRO A 156 13.45 1.77 16.51
CA PRO A 156 14.00 1.49 17.82
C PRO A 156 13.24 0.36 18.54
N TYR A 157 12.98 -0.77 17.88
CA TYR A 157 12.22 -1.90 18.41
C TYR A 157 12.95 -2.69 19.49
N ALA A 158 14.28 -2.57 19.54
CA ALA A 158 15.14 -3.22 20.52
C ALA A 158 16.38 -2.37 20.81
N PRO A 159 17.16 -2.67 21.87
CA PRO A 159 18.46 -2.05 22.12
C PRO A 159 19.38 -2.15 20.91
N LEU A 160 20.21 -1.13 20.69
CA LEU A 160 21.04 -1.01 19.48
C LEU A 160 21.94 -2.24 19.24
N ALA A 161 22.50 -2.83 20.29
CA ALA A 161 23.32 -4.05 20.18
C ALA A 161 22.51 -5.26 19.67
N GLN A 162 21.27 -5.39 20.09
CA GLN A 162 20.39 -6.46 19.62
C GLN A 162 20.01 -6.26 18.14
N ARG A 163 19.67 -5.02 17.75
CA ARG A 163 19.41 -4.69 16.34
C ARG A 163 20.64 -4.89 15.46
N MET A 164 21.83 -4.55 15.98
CA MET A 164 23.09 -4.82 15.31
C MET A 164 23.32 -6.32 15.09
N ALA A 165 23.01 -7.16 16.07
CA ALA A 165 23.15 -8.63 15.95
C ALA A 165 22.22 -9.18 14.86
N ALA A 166 20.96 -8.72 14.83
CA ALA A 166 20.00 -9.08 13.79
C ALA A 166 20.46 -8.61 12.39
N PHE A 167 20.95 -7.37 12.30
CA PHE A 167 21.50 -6.80 11.07
C PHE A 167 22.74 -7.57 10.57
N VAL A 168 23.62 -8.01 11.46
CA VAL A 168 24.78 -8.84 11.10
C VAL A 168 24.32 -10.17 10.50
N THR A 169 23.31 -10.82 11.10
CA THR A 169 22.73 -12.06 10.56
C THR A 169 22.14 -11.85 9.17
N TYR A 170 21.41 -10.72 8.96
CA TYR A 170 20.91 -10.32 7.66
C TYR A 170 22.06 -10.13 6.65
N GLN A 171 23.14 -9.42 7.02
CA GLN A 171 24.28 -9.20 6.13
C GLN A 171 25.03 -10.50 5.79
N GLU A 172 25.11 -11.45 6.72
CA GLU A 172 25.69 -12.77 6.47
C GLU A 172 24.89 -13.58 5.44
N ALA A 173 23.56 -13.37 5.35
CA ALA A 173 22.68 -14.02 4.37
C ALA A 173 22.73 -13.38 2.98
N LEU A 174 23.05 -12.08 2.87
CA LEU A 174 22.99 -11.32 1.61
C LEU A 174 23.79 -11.89 0.44
N PRO A 175 25.06 -12.35 0.61
CA PRO A 175 25.84 -12.85 -0.53
C PRO A 175 25.17 -14.05 -1.21
N ARG A 176 24.56 -14.97 -0.41
CA ARG A 176 23.81 -16.11 -0.94
C ARG A 176 22.55 -15.64 -1.67
N ALA A 177 21.77 -14.76 -1.06
CA ALA A 177 20.54 -14.22 -1.62
C ALA A 177 20.81 -13.52 -2.98
N ILE A 178 21.83 -12.65 -3.05
CA ILE A 178 22.21 -11.96 -4.28
C ILE A 178 22.70 -12.93 -5.36
N ALA A 179 23.43 -13.98 -5.00
CA ALA A 179 23.85 -15.00 -5.96
C ALA A 179 22.64 -15.77 -6.55
N GLN A 180 21.64 -16.10 -5.73
CA GLN A 180 20.39 -16.73 -6.18
C GLN A 180 19.62 -15.80 -7.11
N ILE A 181 19.43 -14.53 -6.73
CA ILE A 181 18.77 -13.51 -7.55
C ILE A 181 19.46 -13.39 -8.92
N LYS A 182 20.80 -13.24 -8.92
CA LYS A 182 21.57 -13.19 -10.16
C LYS A 182 21.37 -14.42 -11.02
N GLY A 183 21.31 -15.61 -10.42
CA GLY A 183 21.10 -16.88 -11.11
C GLY A 183 19.71 -17.01 -11.76
N ASN A 184 18.71 -16.31 -11.23
CA ASN A 184 17.35 -16.31 -11.79
C ASN A 184 17.22 -15.43 -13.05
N LEU A 185 18.01 -14.35 -13.15
CA LEU A 185 17.86 -13.38 -14.22
C LEU A 185 18.25 -13.95 -15.57
N LYS A 186 17.33 -13.90 -16.54
CA LYS A 186 17.48 -14.38 -17.90
C LYS A 186 17.82 -13.24 -18.84
N LEU A 187 19.01 -13.29 -19.43
CA LEU A 187 19.47 -12.27 -20.37
C LEU A 187 18.88 -12.46 -21.77
N PRO A 188 18.70 -11.39 -22.55
CA PRO A 188 18.95 -9.98 -22.19
C PRO A 188 17.82 -9.38 -21.33
N LEU A 189 18.13 -8.33 -20.56
CA LEU A 189 17.20 -7.64 -19.68
C LEU A 189 16.74 -6.29 -20.27
N PRO A 190 15.56 -5.77 -19.89
CA PRO A 190 15.14 -4.42 -20.23
C PRO A 190 16.09 -3.34 -19.68
N ALA A 191 16.36 -2.31 -20.47
CA ALA A 191 17.29 -1.23 -20.12
C ALA A 191 16.90 -0.50 -18.82
N SER A 192 15.61 -0.26 -18.63
CA SER A 192 15.07 0.36 -17.40
C SER A 192 15.25 -0.52 -16.17
N TYR A 193 15.11 -1.84 -16.31
CA TYR A 193 15.29 -2.79 -15.21
C TYR A 193 16.77 -2.92 -14.82
N ILE A 194 17.68 -2.89 -15.81
CA ILE A 194 19.12 -2.83 -15.54
C ILE A 194 19.47 -1.56 -14.77
N THR A 195 18.99 -0.40 -15.24
CA THR A 195 19.25 0.89 -14.60
C THR A 195 18.72 0.89 -13.15
N LEU A 196 17.51 0.39 -12.94
CA LEU A 196 16.93 0.28 -11.60
C LEU A 196 17.77 -0.63 -10.69
N GLY A 197 18.15 -1.81 -11.18
CA GLY A 197 18.98 -2.74 -10.43
C GLY A 197 20.37 -2.19 -10.10
N VAL A 198 21.03 -1.50 -11.06
CA VAL A 198 22.31 -0.81 -10.82
C VAL A 198 22.17 0.23 -9.70
N ASN A 199 21.11 1.04 -9.74
CA ASN A 199 20.87 2.06 -8.72
C ASN A 199 20.57 1.44 -7.36
N SER A 200 19.74 0.40 -7.29
CA SER A 200 19.38 -0.25 -6.04
C SER A 200 20.57 -0.95 -5.38
N PHE A 201 21.24 -1.86 -6.08
CA PHE A 201 22.39 -2.60 -5.52
C PHE A 201 23.61 -1.71 -5.31
N GLY A 202 23.86 -0.75 -6.20
CA GLY A 202 24.91 0.26 -6.02
C GLY A 202 24.62 1.19 -4.84
N GLY A 203 23.35 1.55 -4.64
CA GLY A 203 22.86 2.28 -3.47
C GLY A 203 23.12 1.53 -2.17
N TYR A 204 22.80 0.23 -2.10
CA TYR A 204 23.12 -0.60 -0.93
C TYR A 204 24.63 -0.66 -0.67
N ALA A 205 25.46 -0.87 -1.69
CA ALA A 205 26.92 -0.90 -1.53
C ALA A 205 27.47 0.43 -0.98
N SER A 206 26.97 1.55 -1.47
CA SER A 206 27.33 2.89 -0.98
C SER A 206 26.91 3.08 0.47
N PHE A 207 25.66 2.76 0.78
CA PHE A 207 25.10 2.91 2.11
C PHE A 207 25.81 2.04 3.15
N PHE A 208 26.03 0.76 2.87
CA PHE A 208 26.76 -0.14 3.76
C PHE A 208 28.20 0.34 4.02
N SER A 209 28.83 0.99 3.05
CA SER A 209 30.20 1.47 3.20
C SER A 209 30.31 2.81 3.91
N LYS A 210 29.33 3.72 3.75
CA LYS A 210 29.44 5.11 4.20
C LYS A 210 28.65 5.40 5.49
N ASP A 211 27.44 4.87 5.59
CA ASP A 211 26.46 5.31 6.60
C ASP A 211 26.31 4.30 7.74
N VAL A 212 26.21 3.01 7.43
CA VAL A 212 25.94 1.95 8.43
C VAL A 212 27.02 1.86 9.53
N PRO A 213 28.33 2.02 9.27
CA PRO A 213 29.34 1.96 10.33
C PRO A 213 29.10 3.00 11.44
N ALA A 214 28.64 4.21 11.09
CA ALA A 214 28.38 5.26 12.06
C ALA A 214 27.17 4.92 12.96
N ILE A 215 26.15 4.24 12.43
CA ILE A 215 24.95 3.87 13.17
C ILE A 215 25.28 2.92 14.34
N PHE A 216 26.19 1.97 14.11
CA PHE A 216 26.55 0.95 15.12
C PHE A 216 27.85 1.26 15.87
N ALA A 217 28.49 2.40 15.64
CA ALA A 217 29.77 2.75 16.28
C ALA A 217 29.73 2.76 17.82
N GLY A 218 28.56 3.06 18.41
CA GLY A 218 28.37 3.12 19.85
C GLY A 218 28.17 1.76 20.53
N VAL A 219 28.14 0.64 19.79
CA VAL A 219 27.99 -0.71 20.39
C VAL A 219 29.35 -1.19 20.92
N GLY A 220 29.46 -1.35 22.24
CA GLY A 220 30.73 -1.69 22.91
C GLY A 220 31.14 -3.17 22.88
N ASP A 221 30.36 -4.07 22.24
CA ASP A 221 30.70 -5.49 22.11
C ASP A 221 31.73 -5.71 21.00
N ALA A 222 32.96 -5.99 21.38
CA ALA A 222 34.08 -6.17 20.47
C ALA A 222 33.91 -7.38 19.52
N ALA A 223 33.30 -8.48 20.01
CA ALA A 223 33.06 -9.66 19.17
C ALA A 223 31.99 -9.39 18.13
N LEU A 224 30.92 -8.70 18.50
CA LEU A 224 29.87 -8.28 17.58
C LEU A 224 30.38 -7.25 16.56
N GLN A 225 31.24 -6.31 16.96
CA GLN A 225 31.90 -5.36 16.06
C GLN A 225 32.80 -6.08 15.05
N ALA A 226 33.53 -7.11 15.45
CA ALA A 226 34.37 -7.90 14.55
C ALA A 226 33.51 -8.68 13.52
N ARG A 227 32.41 -9.31 13.95
CA ARG A 227 31.43 -9.95 13.04
C ARG A 227 30.82 -8.93 12.07
N PHE A 228 30.39 -7.78 12.57
CA PHE A 228 29.85 -6.71 11.76
C PHE A 228 30.84 -6.24 10.67
N LYS A 229 32.09 -6.01 11.04
CA LYS A 229 33.12 -5.61 10.07
C LYS A 229 33.26 -6.63 8.93
N ALA A 230 33.23 -7.91 9.25
CA ALA A 230 33.34 -8.98 8.26
C ALA A 230 32.07 -9.10 7.39
N SER A 231 30.88 -9.13 8.01
CA SER A 231 29.60 -9.24 7.30
C SER A 231 29.34 -8.01 6.40
N ASN A 232 29.65 -6.81 6.90
CA ASN A 232 29.48 -5.57 6.15
C ASN A 232 30.40 -5.52 4.92
N ALA A 233 31.66 -5.97 5.05
CA ALA A 233 32.58 -6.07 3.92
C ALA A 233 32.08 -7.06 2.85
N ALA A 234 31.52 -8.21 3.27
CA ALA A 234 30.93 -9.19 2.36
C ALA A 234 29.66 -8.65 1.67
N ALA A 235 28.78 -7.95 2.42
CA ALA A 235 27.58 -7.32 1.88
C ALA A 235 27.90 -6.23 0.86
N ILE A 236 28.87 -5.34 1.15
CA ILE A 236 29.37 -4.32 0.22
C ILE A 236 29.88 -4.96 -1.07
N LYS A 237 30.66 -6.03 -0.94
CA LYS A 237 31.20 -6.73 -2.12
C LYS A 237 30.08 -7.35 -2.94
N ALA A 238 29.17 -8.08 -2.35
CA ALA A 238 28.10 -8.78 -3.05
C ALA A 238 27.16 -7.80 -3.79
N THR A 239 26.77 -6.69 -3.13
CA THR A 239 25.90 -5.66 -3.73
C THR A 239 26.60 -4.90 -4.85
N ARG A 240 27.90 -4.58 -4.69
CA ARG A 240 28.71 -3.93 -5.72
C ARG A 240 28.91 -4.84 -6.95
N ASP A 241 29.30 -6.09 -6.72
CA ASP A 241 29.49 -7.07 -7.79
C ASP A 241 28.20 -7.28 -8.60
N MET A 242 27.05 -7.25 -7.95
CA MET A 242 25.75 -7.33 -8.62
C MET A 242 25.46 -6.09 -9.47
N ALA A 243 25.70 -4.89 -8.93
CA ALA A 243 25.55 -3.64 -9.67
C ALA A 243 26.48 -3.57 -10.89
N ASP A 244 27.75 -3.95 -10.72
CA ASP A 244 28.74 -3.98 -11.81
C ASP A 244 28.37 -5.02 -12.88
N TRP A 245 27.88 -6.20 -12.47
CA TRP A 245 27.41 -7.21 -13.40
C TRP A 245 26.20 -6.73 -14.20
N LEU A 246 25.21 -6.10 -13.56
CA LEU A 246 24.05 -5.52 -14.24
C LEU A 246 24.49 -4.41 -15.21
N LYS A 247 25.40 -3.53 -14.80
CA LYS A 247 25.93 -2.47 -15.65
C LYS A 247 26.59 -3.01 -16.90
N ALA A 248 27.29 -4.14 -16.80
CA ALA A 248 27.90 -4.82 -17.94
C ALA A 248 26.88 -5.38 -18.95
N GLN A 249 25.61 -5.56 -18.57
CA GLN A 249 24.55 -5.98 -19.50
C GLN A 249 23.96 -4.82 -20.31
N GLN A 250 24.22 -3.56 -19.95
CA GLN A 250 23.63 -2.38 -20.60
C GLN A 250 23.80 -2.35 -22.13
N PRO A 251 24.95 -2.74 -22.73
CA PRO A 251 25.13 -2.76 -24.18
C PRO A 251 24.20 -3.74 -24.93
N HIS A 252 23.63 -4.72 -24.22
CA HIS A 252 22.76 -5.77 -24.78
C HIS A 252 21.30 -5.62 -24.31
N ALA A 253 20.99 -4.50 -23.68
CA ALA A 253 19.67 -4.25 -23.11
C ALA A 253 18.56 -4.20 -24.17
N THR A 254 17.37 -4.64 -23.80
CA THR A 254 16.15 -4.59 -24.64
C THR A 254 15.20 -3.49 -24.16
N GLN A 255 14.05 -3.38 -24.85
CA GLN A 255 12.91 -2.58 -24.43
C GLN A 255 11.70 -3.46 -24.08
N ASP A 256 11.90 -4.75 -23.82
CA ASP A 256 10.85 -5.75 -23.62
C ASP A 256 10.36 -5.77 -22.15
N TYR A 257 9.89 -4.64 -21.65
CA TYR A 257 9.31 -4.49 -20.31
C TYR A 257 7.78 -4.64 -20.29
N ALA A 258 7.11 -4.57 -21.44
CA ALA A 258 5.65 -4.55 -21.50
C ALA A 258 5.04 -5.89 -21.13
N LEU A 259 4.05 -5.90 -20.23
CA LEU A 259 3.30 -7.11 -19.85
C LEU A 259 2.43 -7.63 -21.01
N GLY A 260 1.97 -6.74 -21.89
CA GLY A 260 0.92 -7.02 -22.87
C GLY A 260 -0.49 -6.94 -22.25
N ALA A 261 -1.49 -6.71 -23.09
CA ALA A 261 -2.87 -6.45 -22.68
C ALA A 261 -3.46 -7.56 -21.79
N ALA A 262 -3.24 -8.82 -22.15
CA ALA A 262 -3.81 -9.95 -21.41
C ALA A 262 -3.24 -10.07 -19.99
N LYS A 263 -1.91 -9.99 -19.83
CA LYS A 263 -1.29 -10.06 -18.50
C LYS A 263 -1.57 -8.81 -17.68
N PHE A 264 -1.68 -7.63 -18.31
CA PHE A 264 -2.02 -6.39 -17.61
C PHE A 264 -3.45 -6.47 -17.02
N SER A 265 -4.43 -6.92 -17.80
CA SER A 265 -5.79 -7.17 -17.27
C SER A 265 -5.79 -8.25 -16.20
N ARG A 266 -5.02 -9.32 -16.37
CA ARG A 266 -4.88 -10.38 -15.38
C ARG A 266 -4.26 -9.87 -14.08
N MET A 267 -3.27 -8.98 -14.15
CA MET A 267 -2.69 -8.27 -12.99
C MET A 267 -3.77 -7.54 -12.21
N LEU A 268 -4.54 -6.69 -12.88
CA LEU A 268 -5.59 -5.90 -12.23
C LEU A 268 -6.64 -6.77 -11.54
N TYR A 269 -7.04 -7.88 -12.20
CA TYR A 269 -7.96 -8.81 -11.56
C TYR A 269 -7.34 -9.56 -10.39
N ALA A 270 -6.10 -10.04 -10.55
CA ALA A 270 -5.43 -10.81 -9.51
C ALA A 270 -5.18 -9.99 -8.24
N THR A 271 -4.72 -8.73 -8.40
CA THR A 271 -4.32 -7.88 -7.28
C THR A 271 -5.47 -7.05 -6.71
N GLU A 272 -6.34 -6.53 -7.57
CA GLU A 272 -7.34 -5.52 -7.19
C GLU A 272 -8.79 -5.94 -7.46
N ARG A 273 -9.02 -7.15 -7.99
CA ARG A 273 -10.36 -7.64 -8.39
C ARG A 273 -11.05 -6.72 -9.41
N VAL A 274 -10.28 -5.99 -10.20
CA VAL A 274 -10.79 -5.13 -11.27
C VAL A 274 -10.84 -5.91 -12.58
N ASP A 275 -12.05 -6.07 -13.11
CA ASP A 275 -12.33 -6.74 -14.38
C ASP A 275 -13.06 -5.78 -15.32
N LEU A 276 -12.29 -4.82 -15.85
CA LEU A 276 -12.78 -3.85 -16.82
C LEU A 276 -11.98 -3.94 -18.12
N PRO A 277 -12.64 -3.78 -19.29
CA PRO A 277 -11.95 -3.64 -20.57
C PRO A 277 -10.94 -2.48 -20.54
N LEU A 278 -9.78 -2.68 -21.15
CA LEU A 278 -8.68 -1.70 -21.13
C LEU A 278 -9.03 -0.35 -21.77
N ASP A 279 -9.85 -0.37 -22.83
CA ASP A 279 -10.37 0.85 -23.45
C ASP A 279 -11.26 1.63 -22.49
N ARG A 280 -12.06 0.94 -21.69
CA ARG A 280 -12.88 1.55 -20.63
C ARG A 280 -12.01 2.15 -19.53
N LEU A 281 -11.01 1.42 -19.06
CA LEU A 281 -10.04 1.91 -18.08
C LEU A 281 -9.33 3.16 -18.59
N LYS A 282 -8.84 3.15 -19.83
CA LYS A 282 -8.19 4.29 -20.46
C LYS A 282 -9.12 5.50 -20.51
N ALA A 283 -10.36 5.34 -20.97
CA ALA A 283 -11.34 6.42 -21.04
C ALA A 283 -11.63 7.08 -19.69
N ILE A 284 -11.63 6.28 -18.60
CA ILE A 284 -11.81 6.78 -17.24
C ILE A 284 -10.63 7.68 -16.84
N GLY A 285 -9.39 7.25 -17.07
CA GLY A 285 -8.20 8.06 -16.77
C GLY A 285 -8.12 9.34 -17.61
N GLU A 286 -8.47 9.26 -18.90
CA GLU A 286 -8.54 10.43 -19.78
C GLU A 286 -9.60 11.45 -19.30
N SER A 287 -10.72 10.96 -18.78
CA SER A 287 -11.78 11.81 -18.21
C SER A 287 -11.31 12.52 -16.94
N ASP A 288 -10.61 11.81 -16.02
CA ASP A 288 -10.11 12.43 -14.79
C ASP A 288 -9.00 13.44 -15.08
N LEU A 289 -8.04 13.10 -15.96
CA LEU A 289 -7.01 14.03 -16.42
C LEU A 289 -7.62 15.32 -17.00
N LYS A 290 -8.63 15.19 -17.86
CA LYS A 290 -9.34 16.33 -18.45
C LYS A 290 -10.03 17.17 -17.38
N ARG A 291 -10.68 16.54 -16.41
CA ARG A 291 -11.33 17.20 -15.28
C ARG A 291 -10.31 18.03 -14.49
N ASN A 292 -9.19 17.43 -14.12
CA ASN A 292 -8.16 18.07 -13.32
C ASN A 292 -7.43 19.20 -14.08
N LEU A 293 -7.18 19.04 -15.39
CA LEU A 293 -6.64 20.12 -16.22
C LEU A 293 -7.61 21.31 -16.34
N ALA A 294 -8.91 21.06 -16.46
CA ALA A 294 -9.91 22.11 -16.48
C ALA A 294 -9.99 22.85 -15.13
N ALA A 295 -9.94 22.13 -14.03
CA ALA A 295 -9.88 22.70 -12.68
C ALA A 295 -8.60 23.52 -12.46
N LEU A 296 -7.44 23.01 -12.91
CA LEU A 296 -6.17 23.74 -12.87
C LEU A 296 -6.26 25.06 -13.65
N LYS A 297 -6.87 25.00 -14.84
CA LYS A 297 -7.06 26.22 -15.63
C LYS A 297 -7.90 27.25 -14.89
N ALA A 298 -9.02 26.83 -14.30
CA ALA A 298 -9.89 27.72 -13.54
C ALA A 298 -9.19 28.34 -12.31
N ALA A 299 -8.40 27.56 -11.59
CA ALA A 299 -7.59 28.05 -10.46
C ALA A 299 -6.49 29.03 -10.95
N CYS A 300 -5.80 28.70 -12.04
CA CYS A 300 -4.77 29.56 -12.62
C CYS A 300 -5.31 30.87 -13.18
N ASP A 301 -6.51 30.89 -13.79
CA ASP A 301 -7.14 32.12 -14.27
C ASP A 301 -7.38 33.12 -13.14
N GLN A 302 -7.56 32.64 -11.89
CA GLN A 302 -7.70 33.47 -10.70
C GLN A 302 -6.34 33.84 -10.06
N PHE A 303 -5.43 32.85 -9.94
CA PHE A 303 -4.15 33.02 -9.24
C PHE A 303 -3.11 33.78 -10.06
N ALA A 304 -3.05 33.53 -11.38
CA ALA A 304 -2.07 34.08 -12.31
C ALA A 304 -2.73 34.49 -13.64
N PRO A 305 -3.64 35.50 -13.64
CA PRO A 305 -4.40 35.89 -14.83
C PRO A 305 -3.50 36.14 -16.05
N GLY A 306 -3.88 35.59 -17.20
CA GLY A 306 -3.17 35.78 -18.47
C GLY A 306 -1.84 35.03 -18.61
N LYS A 307 -1.48 34.19 -17.65
CA LYS A 307 -0.28 33.33 -17.75
C LYS A 307 -0.65 31.95 -18.31
N SER A 308 0.34 31.27 -18.91
CA SER A 308 0.20 29.85 -19.26
C SER A 308 0.09 28.99 -18.02
N LEU A 309 -0.49 27.77 -18.13
CA LEU A 309 -0.58 26.84 -17.01
C LEU A 309 0.79 26.51 -16.40
N GLY A 310 1.82 26.28 -17.22
CA GLY A 310 3.18 26.04 -16.74
C GLY A 310 3.74 27.24 -15.95
N ALA A 311 3.51 28.47 -16.39
CA ALA A 311 3.93 29.67 -15.66
C ALA A 311 3.14 29.88 -14.36
N CYS A 312 1.88 29.48 -14.34
CA CYS A 312 1.03 29.50 -13.14
C CYS A 312 1.53 28.49 -12.10
N VAL A 313 1.75 27.25 -12.50
CA VAL A 313 2.30 26.19 -11.63
C VAL A 313 3.69 26.57 -11.09
N ALA A 314 4.55 27.13 -11.96
CA ALA A 314 5.87 27.61 -11.52
C ALA A 314 5.78 28.75 -10.50
N ARG A 315 4.75 29.62 -10.60
CA ARG A 315 4.50 30.68 -9.61
C ARG A 315 4.05 30.12 -8.26
N GLU A 316 3.15 29.11 -8.23
CA GLU A 316 2.77 28.40 -7.00
C GLU A 316 4.00 27.73 -6.38
N ALA A 317 4.75 26.97 -7.19
CA ALA A 317 5.95 26.27 -6.75
C ALA A 317 7.06 27.19 -6.22
N ALA A 318 7.03 28.50 -6.52
CA ALA A 318 7.98 29.49 -6.01
C ALA A 318 7.69 29.91 -4.56
N ASP A 319 6.46 29.74 -4.05
CA ASP A 319 6.15 29.97 -2.62
C ASP A 319 6.63 28.78 -1.79
N LYS A 320 7.89 28.84 -1.39
CA LYS A 320 8.55 27.75 -0.66
C LYS A 320 8.17 27.73 0.83
N PRO A 321 8.09 26.54 1.45
CA PRO A 321 7.91 26.43 2.89
C PRO A 321 9.09 27.05 3.65
N VAL A 322 8.79 27.81 4.71
CA VAL A 322 9.82 28.42 5.56
C VAL A 322 10.62 27.32 6.24
N GLY A 323 11.94 27.42 6.21
CA GLY A 323 12.84 26.42 6.78
C GLY A 323 13.02 25.15 5.92
N GLY A 324 12.44 25.12 4.71
CA GLY A 324 12.50 23.97 3.80
C GLY A 324 11.37 22.97 4.01
N ALA A 325 11.41 21.85 3.25
CA ALA A 325 10.30 20.92 3.19
C ALA A 325 10.02 20.21 4.52
N VAL A 326 11.04 19.83 5.29
CA VAL A 326 10.89 19.12 6.58
C VAL A 326 10.22 20.02 7.62
N GLU A 327 10.70 21.26 7.77
CA GLU A 327 10.11 22.21 8.73
C GLU A 327 8.69 22.63 8.30
N GLY A 328 8.49 22.83 6.99
CA GLY A 328 7.16 23.08 6.43
C GLY A 328 6.17 21.96 6.74
N ALA A 329 6.59 20.70 6.56
CA ALA A 329 5.77 19.55 6.90
C ALA A 329 5.47 19.48 8.41
N ARG A 330 6.47 19.68 9.28
CA ARG A 330 6.26 19.73 10.74
C ARG A 330 5.19 20.74 11.14
N ALA A 331 5.25 21.92 10.55
CA ALA A 331 4.26 22.98 10.81
C ALA A 331 2.85 22.60 10.33
N GLN A 332 2.75 21.82 9.26
CA GLN A 332 1.47 21.42 8.66
C GLN A 332 0.77 20.29 9.46
N LEU A 333 1.53 19.34 10.05
CA LEU A 333 0.95 18.11 10.64
C LEU A 333 -0.08 18.40 11.74
N ALA A 334 0.22 19.31 12.69
CA ALA A 334 -0.70 19.66 13.77
C ALA A 334 -1.98 20.33 13.22
N THR A 335 -1.83 21.22 12.24
CA THR A 335 -2.94 21.93 11.59
C THR A 335 -3.83 20.96 10.82
N LEU A 336 -3.25 20.02 10.05
CA LEU A 336 -3.99 19.02 9.31
C LEU A 336 -4.81 18.10 10.23
N ARG A 337 -4.18 17.63 11.32
CA ARG A 337 -4.87 16.80 12.32
C ARG A 337 -6.05 17.54 12.97
N GLN A 338 -5.84 18.80 13.38
CA GLN A 338 -6.91 19.60 13.99
C GLN A 338 -8.03 19.87 12.99
N PHE A 339 -7.71 20.15 11.73
CA PHE A 339 -8.69 20.36 10.67
C PHE A 339 -9.62 19.15 10.47
N ILE A 340 -9.07 17.92 10.50
CA ILE A 340 -9.86 16.69 10.41
C ILE A 340 -10.88 16.60 11.56
N VAL A 341 -10.44 16.95 12.78
CA VAL A 341 -11.31 16.94 13.97
C VAL A 341 -12.40 18.00 13.86
N ASP A 342 -12.02 19.25 13.52
CA ASP A 342 -12.96 20.39 13.44
C ASP A 342 -14.02 20.18 12.35
N LYS A 343 -13.65 19.54 11.24
CA LYS A 343 -14.54 19.24 10.13
C LYS A 343 -15.27 17.90 10.25
N ASN A 344 -14.98 17.13 11.30
CA ASN A 344 -15.59 15.82 11.55
C ASN A 344 -15.50 14.88 10.32
N LEU A 345 -14.31 14.84 9.65
CA LEU A 345 -14.16 14.13 8.38
C LEU A 345 -14.03 12.63 8.54
N VAL A 346 -13.28 12.18 9.53
CA VAL A 346 -12.96 10.78 9.80
C VAL A 346 -12.50 10.63 11.24
N SER A 347 -12.74 9.48 11.86
CA SER A 347 -12.28 9.21 13.23
C SER A 347 -10.75 9.02 13.26
N ILE A 348 -10.12 9.54 14.31
CA ILE A 348 -8.72 9.27 14.64
C ILE A 348 -8.71 8.22 15.76
N PRO A 349 -8.39 6.95 15.49
CA PRO A 349 -8.66 5.85 16.40
C PRO A 349 -7.66 5.70 17.55
N GLY A 350 -6.66 6.59 17.64
CA GLY A 350 -5.61 6.55 18.65
C GLY A 350 -4.98 7.90 18.95
N THR A 351 -3.98 7.88 19.84
CA THR A 351 -3.23 9.05 20.24
C THR A 351 -1.85 9.16 19.58
N GLU A 352 -1.50 8.21 18.74
CA GLU A 352 -0.23 8.15 18.04
C GLU A 352 -0.04 9.36 17.13
N GLN A 353 1.20 9.78 16.99
CA GLN A 353 1.63 10.88 16.16
C GLN A 353 2.74 10.45 15.23
N ALA A 354 2.74 10.96 14.00
CA ALA A 354 3.88 10.86 13.12
C ALA A 354 4.80 12.08 13.31
N LYS A 355 6.12 11.85 13.22
CA LYS A 355 7.14 12.88 13.18
C LYS A 355 7.58 13.11 11.76
N ALA A 356 7.82 14.38 11.37
CA ALA A 356 8.47 14.66 10.09
C ALA A 356 9.98 14.81 10.31
N GLU A 357 10.77 14.04 9.56
CA GLU A 357 12.23 14.03 9.64
C GLU A 357 12.86 13.97 8.24
N GLU A 358 14.14 14.33 8.17
CA GLU A 358 14.91 14.16 6.94
C GLU A 358 15.13 12.69 6.64
N ALA A 359 14.91 12.29 5.38
CA ALA A 359 15.12 10.92 4.96
C ALA A 359 16.59 10.49 5.15
N PRO A 360 16.85 9.30 5.70
CA PRO A 360 18.19 8.79 5.85
C PRO A 360 18.87 8.66 4.48
N PRO A 361 20.20 8.81 4.39
CA PRO A 361 20.93 8.87 3.11
C PRO A 361 20.64 7.70 2.16
N PHE A 362 20.39 6.52 2.69
CA PHE A 362 20.14 5.31 1.90
C PHE A 362 18.73 5.25 1.28
N ASN A 363 17.80 6.10 1.74
CA ASN A 363 16.40 6.07 1.28
C ASN A 363 15.94 7.45 0.77
N ARG A 364 16.82 8.14 0.02
CA ARG A 364 16.53 9.44 -0.62
C ARG A 364 16.16 9.33 -2.10
N TRP A 365 15.87 8.15 -2.57
CA TRP A 365 15.48 7.93 -3.97
C TRP A 365 14.03 8.37 -4.27
N ASN A 366 13.21 8.52 -3.23
CA ASN A 366 11.87 9.10 -3.29
C ASN A 366 11.82 10.40 -2.49
N PHE A 367 11.03 11.38 -2.95
CA PHE A 367 10.91 12.68 -2.28
C PHE A 367 10.37 12.55 -0.86
N ALA A 368 9.32 11.76 -0.68
CA ALA A 368 8.66 11.60 0.61
C ALA A 368 8.09 10.19 0.77
N TYR A 369 8.05 9.71 1.99
CA TYR A 369 7.41 8.45 2.38
C TYR A 369 7.19 8.42 3.89
N ILE A 370 6.26 7.58 4.34
CA ILE A 370 6.08 7.34 5.77
C ILE A 370 6.53 5.94 6.16
N GLU A 371 7.23 5.82 7.27
CA GLU A 371 7.55 4.55 7.91
C GLU A 371 6.66 4.36 9.13
N ILE A 372 5.89 3.28 9.14
CA ILE A 372 4.90 2.95 10.16
C ILE A 372 5.28 1.59 10.76
N PRO A 373 5.32 1.48 12.10
CA PRO A 373 5.55 0.20 12.76
C PRO A 373 4.53 -0.86 12.36
N GLY A 374 4.94 -2.10 12.33
CA GLY A 374 4.06 -3.22 12.02
C GLY A 374 2.99 -3.48 13.10
N PRO A 375 1.94 -4.25 12.81
CA PRO A 375 0.82 -4.47 13.73
C PRO A 375 1.22 -5.19 15.03
N TYR A 376 2.33 -5.90 15.05
CA TYR A 376 2.86 -6.55 16.25
C TYR A 376 3.82 -5.66 17.06
N GLU A 377 4.26 -4.53 16.52
CA GLU A 377 5.06 -3.53 17.22
C GLU A 377 4.16 -2.55 17.98
N LYS A 378 4.48 -2.29 19.23
CA LYS A 378 3.70 -1.37 20.07
C LYS A 378 4.59 -0.22 20.56
N ASN A 379 4.00 0.97 20.61
CA ASN A 379 4.65 2.18 21.14
C ASN A 379 5.91 2.62 20.38
N LEU A 380 6.06 2.24 19.12
CA LEU A 380 7.12 2.75 18.26
C LEU A 380 6.65 4.00 17.50
N PRO A 381 7.58 4.93 17.21
CA PRO A 381 7.25 6.14 16.46
C PRO A 381 6.99 5.81 14.99
N SER A 382 6.02 6.49 14.39
CA SER A 382 5.90 6.60 12.94
C SER A 382 6.64 7.83 12.45
N VAL A 383 7.35 7.72 11.33
CA VAL A 383 8.19 8.79 10.81
C VAL A 383 7.87 9.09 9.35
N TYR A 384 7.44 10.31 9.11
CA TYR A 384 7.28 10.88 7.79
C TYR A 384 8.62 11.43 7.33
N TYR A 385 9.27 10.73 6.41
CA TYR A 385 10.57 11.09 5.88
C TYR A 385 10.45 11.93 4.61
N ILE A 386 11.26 13.00 4.55
CA ILE A 386 11.37 13.89 3.39
C ILE A 386 12.82 13.92 2.96
N ALA A 387 13.10 13.59 1.70
CA ALA A 387 14.45 13.64 1.16
C ALA A 387 14.88 15.10 0.90
N PRO A 388 16.03 15.53 1.42
CA PRO A 388 16.60 16.82 1.05
C PRO A 388 17.09 16.78 -0.40
N PRO A 389 17.23 17.94 -1.08
CA PRO A 389 17.89 18.00 -2.38
C PRO A 389 19.34 17.52 -2.27
N ASP A 390 19.83 16.87 -3.33
CA ASP A 390 21.21 16.42 -3.38
C ASP A 390 22.15 17.65 -3.37
N PRO A 391 23.09 17.74 -2.42
CA PRO A 391 24.01 18.87 -2.32
C PRO A 391 24.95 19.01 -3.52
N SER A 392 25.12 17.98 -4.35
CA SER A 392 25.89 18.03 -5.58
C SER A 392 25.19 18.71 -6.75
N TRP A 393 23.86 18.91 -6.64
CA TRP A 393 23.07 19.57 -7.68
C TRP A 393 23.32 21.08 -7.72
N SER A 394 23.01 21.71 -8.86
CA SER A 394 23.03 23.16 -8.94
C SER A 394 22.04 23.77 -7.93
N ARG A 395 22.30 25.03 -7.49
CA ARG A 395 21.37 25.73 -6.60
C ARG A 395 19.95 25.83 -7.18
N ALA A 396 19.86 26.01 -8.49
CA ALA A 396 18.57 26.08 -9.18
C ALA A 396 17.81 24.75 -9.09
N ASP A 397 18.52 23.62 -9.30
CA ASP A 397 17.92 22.29 -9.22
C ASP A 397 17.53 21.94 -7.76
N GLN A 398 18.37 22.31 -6.78
CA GLN A 398 18.04 22.14 -5.37
C GLN A 398 16.78 22.93 -4.97
N GLN A 399 16.65 24.17 -5.47
CA GLN A 399 15.45 24.98 -5.24
C GLN A 399 14.22 24.43 -5.95
N ALA A 400 14.37 23.93 -7.17
CA ALA A 400 13.28 23.33 -7.94
C ALA A 400 12.75 22.04 -7.28
N TYR A 401 13.63 21.24 -6.68
CA TYR A 401 13.29 19.99 -6.00
C TYR A 401 12.36 20.16 -4.81
N VAL A 402 12.51 21.25 -4.04
CA VAL A 402 11.61 21.54 -2.93
C VAL A 402 10.25 21.98 -3.49
N PRO A 403 9.14 21.31 -3.14
CA PRO A 403 7.82 21.70 -3.62
C PRO A 403 7.38 23.07 -3.09
N GLY A 404 6.39 23.69 -3.72
CA GLY A 404 5.66 24.82 -3.18
C GLY A 404 4.96 24.45 -1.88
N LYS A 405 4.70 25.46 -1.05
CA LYS A 405 4.06 25.28 0.26
C LYS A 405 2.68 24.63 0.14
N ALA A 406 1.89 24.99 -0.90
CA ALA A 406 0.59 24.41 -1.14
C ALA A 406 0.70 22.96 -1.65
N ALA A 407 1.62 22.67 -2.56
CA ALA A 407 1.87 21.31 -3.00
C ALA A 407 2.35 20.40 -1.84
N LEU A 408 3.23 20.89 -0.96
CA LEU A 408 3.70 20.15 0.23
C LEU A 408 2.55 19.86 1.21
N LEU A 409 1.55 20.74 1.32
CA LEU A 409 0.38 20.50 2.17
C LEU A 409 -0.33 19.19 1.77
N PHE A 410 -0.46 18.94 0.49
CA PHE A 410 -1.12 17.72 -0.01
C PHE A 410 -0.20 16.49 0.02
N VAL A 411 1.12 16.65 -0.07
CA VAL A 411 2.06 15.57 0.25
C VAL A 411 1.93 15.20 1.74
N SER A 412 1.88 16.17 2.65
CA SER A 412 1.67 15.92 4.08
C SER A 412 0.29 15.31 4.38
N SER A 413 -0.74 15.68 3.59
CA SER A 413 -2.06 15.05 3.68
C SER A 413 -2.03 13.60 3.21
N HIS A 414 -1.33 13.31 2.12
CA HIS A 414 -1.14 11.97 1.56
C HIS A 414 -0.38 11.04 2.52
N GLU A 415 0.74 11.51 3.05
CA GLU A 415 1.58 10.67 3.90
C GLU A 415 1.01 10.51 5.32
N VAL A 416 0.39 11.56 5.88
CA VAL A 416 0.06 11.55 7.31
C VAL A 416 -1.44 11.75 7.56
N TRP A 417 -1.97 12.98 7.40
CA TRP A 417 -3.29 13.37 7.88
C TRP A 417 -4.22 13.91 6.79
N PRO A 418 -5.21 13.11 6.35
CA PRO A 418 -5.67 11.80 6.79
C PRO A 418 -5.22 10.62 5.91
N GLY A 419 -4.06 10.70 5.23
CA GLY A 419 -3.58 9.70 4.28
C GLY A 419 -3.08 8.40 4.93
N HIS A 420 -1.89 7.94 4.50
CA HIS A 420 -1.33 6.63 4.90
C HIS A 420 -1.27 6.41 6.40
N PHE A 421 -0.78 7.39 7.18
CA PHE A 421 -0.68 7.22 8.62
C PHE A 421 -2.03 6.93 9.27
N LEU A 422 -3.06 7.73 8.95
CA LEU A 422 -4.40 7.50 9.50
C LEU A 422 -4.98 6.16 9.03
N GLN A 423 -4.82 5.82 7.76
CA GLN A 423 -5.29 4.55 7.21
C GLN A 423 -4.67 3.36 7.96
N PHE A 424 -3.35 3.38 8.22
CA PHE A 424 -2.69 2.32 8.97
C PHE A 424 -3.04 2.32 10.46
N LEU A 425 -3.37 3.45 11.05
CA LEU A 425 -3.95 3.48 12.42
C LEU A 425 -5.27 2.71 12.49
N HIS A 426 -6.12 2.82 11.46
CA HIS A 426 -7.34 2.03 11.34
C HIS A 426 -7.01 0.56 11.04
N ALA A 427 -6.16 0.27 10.06
CA ALA A 427 -5.79 -1.08 9.69
C ALA A 427 -5.21 -1.87 10.87
N ASN A 428 -4.29 -1.29 11.65
CA ASN A 428 -3.70 -1.91 12.84
C ASN A 428 -4.70 -2.17 13.97
N ARG A 429 -5.94 -1.64 13.86
CA ARG A 429 -7.07 -1.84 14.77
C ARG A 429 -8.23 -2.59 14.14
N ALA A 430 -8.10 -3.02 12.90
CA ALA A 430 -9.09 -3.86 12.27
C ALA A 430 -9.36 -5.11 13.12
N HIS A 431 -10.62 -5.49 13.26
CA HIS A 431 -11.01 -6.63 14.08
C HIS A 431 -10.43 -7.94 13.58
N TRP A 432 -10.15 -8.00 12.29
CA TRP A 432 -9.61 -9.18 11.63
C TRP A 432 -8.09 -9.03 11.39
N LYS A 433 -7.31 -9.96 11.93
CA LYS A 433 -5.83 -9.95 11.83
C LYS A 433 -5.31 -9.87 10.39
N PHE A 434 -6.00 -10.53 9.46
CA PHE A 434 -5.61 -10.52 8.06
C PHE A 434 -5.62 -9.09 7.49
N GLY A 435 -6.65 -8.29 7.80
CA GLY A 435 -6.75 -6.89 7.41
C GLY A 435 -5.68 -5.99 8.03
N GLN A 436 -5.08 -6.40 9.16
CA GLN A 436 -3.95 -5.68 9.77
C GLN A 436 -2.63 -5.90 9.00
N LEU A 437 -2.51 -7.02 8.29
CA LEU A 437 -1.26 -7.48 7.66
C LEU A 437 -1.22 -7.26 6.15
N PHE A 438 -2.36 -7.38 5.46
CA PHE A 438 -2.40 -7.38 4.01
C PHE A 438 -3.18 -6.17 3.51
N VAL A 439 -2.47 -5.13 3.09
CA VAL A 439 -3.08 -3.90 2.55
C VAL A 439 -2.80 -3.83 1.06
N GLY A 440 -3.86 -3.74 0.24
CA GLY A 440 -3.78 -3.66 -1.21
C GLY A 440 -3.28 -2.30 -1.69
N TYR A 441 -2.63 -2.29 -2.86
CA TYR A 441 -2.03 -1.10 -3.43
C TYR A 441 -3.10 -0.03 -3.74
N ALA A 442 -4.18 -0.40 -4.44
CA ALA A 442 -5.27 0.53 -4.75
C ALA A 442 -6.00 1.02 -3.48
N PHE A 443 -6.06 0.22 -2.42
CA PHE A 443 -6.65 0.66 -1.17
C PHE A 443 -5.79 1.73 -0.50
N ALA A 444 -4.51 1.47 -0.30
CA ALA A 444 -3.60 2.38 0.41
C ALA A 444 -3.37 3.68 -0.37
N GLU A 445 -2.91 3.58 -1.62
CA GLU A 445 -2.60 4.75 -2.44
C GLU A 445 -3.85 5.47 -2.93
N GLY A 446 -4.91 4.69 -3.21
CA GLY A 446 -6.20 5.27 -3.56
C GLY A 446 -6.81 6.07 -2.41
N TRP A 447 -6.72 5.58 -1.17
CA TRP A 447 -7.14 6.32 0.01
C TRP A 447 -6.30 7.59 0.20
N ALA A 448 -4.98 7.48 0.17
CA ALA A 448 -4.10 8.63 0.37
C ALA A 448 -4.31 9.71 -0.69
N HIS A 449 -4.48 9.31 -1.95
CA HIS A 449 -4.78 10.23 -3.05
C HIS A 449 -6.21 10.80 -2.99
N TYR A 450 -7.19 10.01 -2.56
CA TYR A 450 -8.55 10.47 -2.26
C TYR A 450 -8.54 11.50 -1.13
N ALA A 451 -7.75 11.28 -0.09
CA ALA A 451 -7.63 12.18 1.05
C ALA A 451 -7.14 13.59 0.65
N GLU A 452 -6.29 13.71 -0.36
CA GLU A 452 -5.84 15.02 -0.89
C GLU A 452 -7.02 15.83 -1.43
N GLU A 453 -7.86 15.24 -2.28
CA GLU A 453 -9.02 15.91 -2.87
C GLU A 453 -10.10 16.16 -1.80
N MET A 454 -10.37 15.20 -0.91
CA MET A 454 -11.30 15.35 0.20
C MET A 454 -10.92 16.52 1.13
N MET A 455 -9.64 16.68 1.46
CA MET A 455 -9.17 17.77 2.32
C MET A 455 -9.35 19.13 1.64
N PHE A 456 -9.09 19.22 0.33
CA PHE A 456 -9.35 20.43 -0.44
C PHE A 456 -10.85 20.75 -0.46
N ASP A 457 -11.71 19.78 -0.78
CA ASP A 457 -13.16 19.94 -0.81
C ASP A 457 -13.73 20.39 0.55
N ALA A 458 -13.13 19.94 1.66
CA ALA A 458 -13.48 20.34 3.00
C ALA A 458 -13.00 21.76 3.37
N GLY A 459 -12.16 22.40 2.53
CA GLY A 459 -11.68 23.77 2.70
C GLY A 459 -10.33 23.93 3.39
N VAL A 460 -9.46 22.89 3.35
CA VAL A 460 -8.12 23.00 3.93
C VAL A 460 -7.31 24.14 3.27
N GLY A 461 -6.51 24.83 4.06
CA GLY A 461 -5.74 25.98 3.58
C GLY A 461 -6.58 27.16 3.07
N GLY A 462 -7.88 27.20 3.41
CA GLY A 462 -8.83 28.23 2.98
C GLY A 462 -9.37 28.01 1.57
N ALA A 463 -9.10 26.85 0.94
CA ALA A 463 -9.50 26.50 -0.44
C ALA A 463 -9.20 27.60 -1.47
N THR A 464 -8.07 28.29 -1.29
CA THR A 464 -7.66 29.36 -2.22
C THR A 464 -7.27 28.77 -3.59
N PRO A 465 -7.28 29.56 -4.67
CA PRO A 465 -6.81 29.10 -5.98
C PRO A 465 -5.37 28.54 -5.94
N GLU A 466 -4.48 29.13 -5.14
CA GLU A 466 -3.11 28.64 -4.95
C GLU A 466 -3.09 27.25 -4.30
N VAL A 467 -3.87 27.05 -3.24
CA VAL A 467 -4.01 25.74 -2.57
C VAL A 467 -4.58 24.70 -3.53
N HIS A 468 -5.56 25.08 -4.35
CA HIS A 468 -6.10 24.17 -5.38
C HIS A 468 -5.06 23.77 -6.43
N ILE A 469 -4.21 24.71 -6.87
CA ILE A 469 -3.09 24.39 -7.80
C ILE A 469 -2.16 23.35 -7.16
N GLY A 470 -1.81 23.52 -5.90
CA GLY A 470 -0.96 22.53 -5.19
C GLY A 470 -1.59 21.14 -5.11
N GLN A 471 -2.90 21.03 -4.87
CA GLN A 471 -3.63 19.75 -4.92
C GLN A 471 -3.65 19.17 -6.33
N LEU A 472 -3.98 19.99 -7.34
CA LEU A 472 -4.13 19.55 -8.72
C LEU A 472 -2.81 19.11 -9.36
N THR A 473 -1.67 19.71 -9.00
CA THR A 473 -0.35 19.25 -9.49
C THR A 473 -0.02 17.85 -8.99
N ASN A 474 -0.41 17.52 -7.76
CA ASN A 474 -0.32 16.16 -7.23
C ASN A 474 -1.30 15.21 -7.95
N ALA A 475 -2.53 15.63 -8.23
CA ALA A 475 -3.51 14.81 -8.94
C ALA A 475 -3.07 14.51 -10.38
N LEU A 476 -2.63 15.52 -11.12
CA LEU A 476 -2.19 15.38 -12.51
C LEU A 476 -0.98 14.44 -12.66
N LEU A 477 -0.06 14.44 -11.68
CA LEU A 477 1.03 13.46 -11.65
C LEU A 477 0.51 12.02 -11.64
N ARG A 478 -0.52 11.74 -10.83
CA ARG A 478 -1.12 10.41 -10.70
C ARG A 478 -2.00 10.05 -11.91
N ASP A 479 -2.65 11.02 -12.52
CA ASP A 479 -3.40 10.81 -13.77
C ASP A 479 -2.48 10.42 -14.92
N VAL A 480 -1.33 11.07 -15.04
CA VAL A 480 -0.34 10.69 -16.05
C VAL A 480 0.27 9.32 -15.73
N ARG A 481 0.54 8.97 -14.46
CA ARG A 481 0.92 7.60 -14.08
C ARG A 481 -0.11 6.59 -14.57
N TYR A 482 -1.40 6.88 -14.37
CA TYR A 482 -2.49 6.00 -14.77
C TYR A 482 -2.48 5.70 -16.27
N LEU A 483 -2.45 6.74 -17.09
CA LEU A 483 -2.45 6.61 -18.54
C LEU A 483 -1.12 6.04 -19.08
N SER A 484 -0.01 6.40 -18.46
CA SER A 484 1.31 5.89 -18.80
C SER A 484 1.44 4.39 -18.51
N ALA A 485 0.91 3.88 -17.38
CA ALA A 485 0.89 2.44 -17.10
C ALA A 485 0.18 1.66 -18.22
N ILE A 486 -1.02 2.09 -18.56
CA ILE A 486 -1.79 1.46 -19.64
C ILE A 486 -1.04 1.57 -20.97
N GLY A 487 -0.55 2.76 -21.31
CA GLY A 487 0.13 3.00 -22.58
C GLY A 487 1.42 2.19 -22.75
N LEU A 488 2.29 2.19 -21.74
CA LEU A 488 3.58 1.48 -21.75
C LEU A 488 3.42 -0.04 -21.82
N HIS A 489 2.40 -0.59 -21.13
CA HIS A 489 2.25 -2.05 -21.03
C HIS A 489 1.28 -2.65 -22.02
N THR A 490 0.38 -1.87 -22.64
CA THR A 490 -0.67 -2.42 -23.50
C THR A 490 -0.84 -1.70 -24.85
N GLY A 491 -0.43 -0.43 -24.94
CA GLY A 491 -0.72 0.45 -26.08
C GLY A 491 0.48 0.83 -26.95
N GLY A 492 1.68 0.28 -26.66
CA GLY A 492 2.90 0.58 -27.43
C GLY A 492 3.45 1.99 -27.22
N MET A 493 3.03 2.69 -26.15
CA MET A 493 3.63 3.97 -25.74
C MET A 493 5.11 3.77 -25.42
N THR A 494 5.95 4.66 -25.94
CA THR A 494 7.37 4.69 -25.61
C THR A 494 7.63 5.41 -24.29
N VAL A 495 8.79 5.13 -23.65
CA VAL A 495 9.23 5.85 -22.44
C VAL A 495 9.35 7.36 -22.71
N ALA A 496 9.81 7.75 -23.91
CA ALA A 496 9.92 9.16 -24.31
C ALA A 496 8.55 9.85 -24.43
N GLU A 497 7.52 9.14 -24.92
CA GLU A 497 6.15 9.66 -24.95
C GLU A 497 5.57 9.80 -23.55
N SER A 498 5.83 8.83 -22.67
CA SER A 498 5.46 8.91 -21.25
C SER A 498 6.16 10.12 -20.59
N GLU A 499 7.48 10.30 -20.76
CA GLU A 499 8.22 11.46 -20.22
C GLU A 499 7.61 12.78 -20.69
N ARG A 500 7.27 12.88 -21.98
CA ARG A 500 6.60 14.07 -22.54
C ARG A 500 5.26 14.34 -21.86
N MET A 501 4.44 13.30 -21.62
CA MET A 501 3.16 13.47 -20.91
C MET A 501 3.37 14.01 -19.48
N PHE A 502 4.36 13.50 -18.74
CA PHE A 502 4.68 14.01 -17.40
C PHE A 502 5.10 15.48 -17.43
N ARG A 503 5.85 15.90 -18.45
CA ARG A 503 6.27 17.30 -18.60
C ARG A 503 5.14 18.22 -19.00
N GLU A 504 4.31 17.82 -19.96
CA GLU A 504 3.33 18.69 -20.61
C GLU A 504 1.98 18.69 -19.91
N GLN A 505 1.57 17.57 -19.30
CA GLN A 505 0.24 17.40 -18.70
C GLN A 505 0.27 17.35 -17.17
N ALA A 506 1.39 16.92 -16.56
CA ALA A 506 1.59 16.95 -15.12
C ALA A 506 2.59 18.04 -14.67
N PHE A 507 3.12 18.85 -15.59
CA PHE A 507 4.01 19.98 -15.33
C PHE A 507 5.27 19.62 -14.52
N GLN A 508 5.74 18.37 -14.68
CA GLN A 508 6.91 17.89 -13.96
C GLN A 508 8.20 18.44 -14.58
N ASP A 509 9.19 18.71 -13.73
CA ASP A 509 10.53 19.01 -14.19
C ASP A 509 11.15 17.84 -14.98
N PRO A 510 12.16 18.09 -15.84
CA PRO A 510 12.73 17.04 -16.69
C PRO A 510 13.32 15.84 -15.93
N GLY A 511 13.84 16.05 -14.72
CA GLY A 511 14.42 14.98 -13.89
C GLY A 511 13.34 14.05 -13.35
N ASN A 512 12.30 14.63 -12.75
CA ASN A 512 11.16 13.88 -12.24
C ASN A 512 10.37 13.21 -13.38
N ALA A 513 10.14 13.89 -14.50
CA ALA A 513 9.46 13.30 -15.64
C ALA A 513 10.15 12.04 -16.17
N ARG A 514 11.50 12.07 -16.33
CA ARG A 514 12.29 10.88 -16.69
C ARG A 514 12.14 9.76 -15.67
N GLN A 515 12.23 10.08 -14.38
CA GLN A 515 12.10 9.11 -13.31
C GLN A 515 10.71 8.45 -13.34
N GLN A 516 9.65 9.23 -13.49
CA GLN A 516 8.27 8.73 -13.52
C GLN A 516 8.01 7.85 -14.77
N ALA A 517 8.50 8.26 -15.93
CA ALA A 517 8.39 7.47 -17.15
C ALA A 517 9.16 6.13 -17.03
N ALA A 518 10.36 6.16 -16.47
CA ALA A 518 11.12 4.94 -16.20
C ALA A 518 10.39 4.04 -15.18
N ARG A 519 9.83 4.61 -14.10
CA ARG A 519 9.04 3.88 -13.12
C ARG A 519 7.89 3.11 -13.77
N GLY A 520 7.19 3.71 -14.72
CA GLY A 520 6.09 3.07 -15.43
C GLY A 520 6.46 1.75 -16.11
N THR A 521 7.72 1.52 -16.44
CA THR A 521 8.17 0.27 -17.08
C THR A 521 8.28 -0.89 -16.09
N TYR A 522 8.60 -0.64 -14.83
CA TYR A 522 8.80 -1.68 -13.79
C TYR A 522 7.76 -1.65 -12.68
N ASP A 523 6.89 -0.66 -12.65
CA ASP A 523 5.75 -0.56 -11.76
C ASP A 523 4.45 -0.40 -12.58
N PRO A 524 4.01 -1.46 -13.27
CA PRO A 524 2.77 -1.42 -14.08
C PRO A 524 1.53 -1.14 -13.23
N ALA A 525 1.62 -1.34 -11.91
CA ALA A 525 0.52 -1.14 -10.98
C ALA A 525 0.42 0.30 -10.45
N TYR A 526 1.31 1.24 -10.84
CA TYR A 526 1.23 2.63 -10.34
C TYR A 526 -0.01 3.42 -10.84
N LEU A 527 -0.83 2.82 -11.72
CA LEU A 527 -2.18 3.34 -12.00
C LEU A 527 -3.11 3.27 -10.78
N ASN A 528 -2.80 2.45 -9.79
CA ASN A 528 -3.64 2.21 -8.61
C ASN A 528 -3.90 3.47 -7.77
N TYR A 529 -3.06 4.49 -7.84
CA TYR A 529 -3.31 5.79 -7.21
C TYR A 529 -4.65 6.39 -7.65
N THR A 530 -4.77 6.72 -8.93
CA THR A 530 -6.00 7.31 -9.51
C THR A 530 -7.14 6.29 -9.57
N MET A 531 -6.85 5.02 -9.91
CA MET A 531 -7.86 3.97 -9.95
C MET A 531 -8.52 3.80 -8.57
N GLY A 532 -7.73 3.66 -7.53
CA GLY A 532 -8.22 3.52 -6.15
C GLY A 532 -9.01 4.73 -5.70
N LYS A 533 -8.49 5.95 -5.93
CA LYS A 533 -9.23 7.20 -5.65
C LYS A 533 -10.62 7.21 -6.27
N LEU A 534 -10.70 6.93 -7.56
CA LEU A 534 -11.97 6.98 -8.29
C LEU A 534 -12.96 5.90 -7.83
N MET A 535 -12.48 4.70 -7.50
CA MET A 535 -13.30 3.66 -6.91
C MET A 535 -13.85 4.07 -5.54
N ILE A 536 -13.03 4.69 -4.68
CA ILE A 536 -13.46 5.21 -3.38
C ILE A 536 -14.50 6.32 -3.55
N MET A 537 -14.27 7.27 -4.46
CA MET A 537 -15.21 8.36 -4.73
C MET A 537 -16.58 7.83 -5.19
N GLN A 538 -16.59 6.85 -6.10
CA GLN A 538 -17.83 6.22 -6.55
C GLN A 538 -18.53 5.47 -5.41
N LEU A 539 -17.77 4.70 -4.62
CA LEU A 539 -18.32 3.99 -3.47
C LEU A 539 -18.90 4.96 -2.44
N ARG A 540 -18.20 6.05 -2.15
CA ARG A 540 -18.67 7.14 -1.27
C ARG A 540 -20.00 7.70 -1.74
N GLN A 541 -20.09 8.03 -3.02
CA GLN A 541 -21.32 8.60 -3.61
C GLN A 541 -22.50 7.65 -3.45
N ASP A 542 -22.32 6.39 -3.82
CA ASP A 542 -23.38 5.38 -3.77
C ASP A 542 -23.78 5.06 -2.32
N TRP A 543 -22.80 4.99 -1.42
CA TRP A 543 -23.05 4.68 0.00
C TRP A 543 -23.79 5.82 0.70
N ILE A 544 -23.36 7.09 0.50
CA ILE A 544 -24.03 8.26 1.09
C ILE A 544 -25.45 8.41 0.55
N ALA A 545 -25.67 8.12 -0.73
CA ALA A 545 -27.02 8.11 -1.30
C ALA A 545 -27.95 7.08 -0.64
N ALA A 546 -27.39 5.94 -0.21
CA ALA A 546 -28.12 4.90 0.52
C ALA A 546 -28.25 5.18 2.03
N HIS A 547 -27.37 6.00 2.61
CA HIS A 547 -27.27 6.31 4.03
C HIS A 547 -27.17 7.82 4.26
N PRO A 548 -28.20 8.61 3.90
CA PRO A 548 -28.14 10.07 4.02
C PRO A 548 -28.19 10.50 5.49
N GLY A 549 -27.40 11.53 5.83
CA GLY A 549 -27.38 12.12 7.17
C GLY A 549 -26.25 13.14 7.36
N PRO A 550 -26.28 13.93 8.43
CA PRO A 550 -25.26 14.97 8.66
C PRO A 550 -23.85 14.40 8.84
N ASP A 551 -23.70 13.18 9.36
CA ASP A 551 -22.43 12.51 9.60
C ASP A 551 -22.12 11.43 8.54
N ALA A 552 -22.87 11.39 7.43
CA ALA A 552 -22.74 10.34 6.42
C ALA A 552 -21.33 10.22 5.86
N LEU A 553 -20.64 11.34 5.64
CA LEU A 553 -19.27 11.34 5.13
C LEU A 553 -18.30 10.68 6.11
N LYS A 554 -18.35 11.06 7.38
CA LYS A 554 -17.52 10.45 8.42
C LYS A 554 -17.82 8.97 8.60
N ALA A 555 -19.10 8.60 8.65
CA ALA A 555 -19.51 7.22 8.80
C ALA A 555 -19.04 6.35 7.63
N PHE A 556 -19.08 6.89 6.40
CA PHE A 556 -18.48 6.24 5.23
C PHE A 556 -17.00 5.97 5.43
N HIS A 557 -16.21 7.00 5.81
CA HIS A 557 -14.78 6.88 5.97
C HIS A 557 -14.41 5.87 7.06
N ASP A 558 -15.06 5.97 8.22
CA ASP A 558 -14.82 5.07 9.34
C ASP A 558 -15.13 3.62 8.98
N GLN A 559 -16.23 3.37 8.28
CA GLN A 559 -16.58 2.03 7.81
C GLN A 559 -15.60 1.53 6.74
N PHE A 560 -15.27 2.35 5.73
CA PHE A 560 -14.32 1.98 4.67
C PHE A 560 -12.97 1.56 5.26
N LEU A 561 -12.42 2.35 6.17
CA LEU A 561 -11.11 2.09 6.77
C LEU A 561 -11.12 0.89 7.74
N SER A 562 -12.27 0.53 8.30
CA SER A 562 -12.38 -0.58 9.25
C SER A 562 -12.08 -1.95 8.65
N TYR A 563 -12.16 -2.07 7.32
CA TYR A 563 -11.84 -3.33 6.62
C TYR A 563 -10.34 -3.64 6.52
N GLY A 564 -9.47 -2.71 6.92
CA GLY A 564 -8.00 -2.88 6.85
C GLY A 564 -7.43 -2.44 5.51
N GLY A 565 -7.48 -3.27 4.47
CA GLY A 565 -6.92 -2.90 3.16
C GLY A 565 -7.24 -3.87 2.02
N PRO A 566 -8.45 -4.47 1.92
CA PRO A 566 -8.80 -5.39 0.84
C PRO A 566 -8.94 -4.67 -0.52
N PRO A 567 -8.98 -5.41 -1.63
CA PRO A 567 -9.42 -4.85 -2.90
C PRO A 567 -10.75 -4.12 -2.77
N ILE A 568 -10.82 -2.89 -3.28
CA ILE A 568 -11.98 -1.99 -3.11
C ILE A 568 -13.29 -2.60 -3.65
N PRO A 569 -13.31 -3.41 -4.73
CA PRO A 569 -14.53 -4.10 -5.16
C PRO A 569 -15.12 -5.04 -4.09
N LEU A 570 -14.31 -5.68 -3.26
CA LEU A 570 -14.78 -6.49 -2.14
C LEU A 570 -15.39 -5.63 -1.03
N VAL A 571 -14.75 -4.50 -0.71
CA VAL A 571 -15.31 -3.51 0.24
C VAL A 571 -16.65 -3.00 -0.24
N ARG A 572 -16.77 -2.70 -1.53
CA ARG A 572 -18.04 -2.27 -2.13
C ARG A 572 -19.14 -3.30 -1.94
N GLY A 573 -18.82 -4.58 -2.15
CA GLY A 573 -19.78 -5.68 -1.91
C GLY A 573 -20.29 -5.70 -0.47
N GLN A 574 -19.39 -5.54 0.51
CA GLN A 574 -19.73 -5.51 1.93
C GLN A 574 -20.54 -4.26 2.33
N MET A 575 -20.17 -3.09 1.84
CA MET A 575 -20.80 -1.83 2.24
C MET A 575 -22.18 -1.61 1.61
N LEU A 576 -22.44 -2.14 0.42
CA LEU A 576 -23.68 -1.91 -0.35
C LEU A 576 -24.54 -3.17 -0.52
N GLY A 577 -24.09 -4.32 -0.02
CA GLY A 577 -24.73 -5.62 -0.23
C GLY A 577 -24.59 -6.13 -1.67
N GLY A 578 -24.90 -7.42 -1.91
CA GLY A 578 -24.66 -8.11 -3.19
C GLY A 578 -25.33 -7.52 -4.44
N LYS A 579 -26.15 -6.49 -4.30
CA LYS A 579 -26.76 -5.74 -5.42
C LYS A 579 -25.80 -4.75 -6.09
N ALA A 580 -24.64 -4.51 -5.48
CA ALA A 580 -23.68 -3.49 -5.92
C ALA A 580 -22.77 -3.92 -7.06
N GLN A 581 -22.69 -5.20 -7.40
CA GLN A 581 -21.73 -5.72 -8.39
C GLN A 581 -22.00 -5.29 -9.84
N ALA A 582 -23.23 -4.91 -10.18
CA ALA A 582 -23.64 -4.63 -11.56
C ALA A 582 -23.21 -3.24 -12.10
N LYS A 583 -22.68 -2.34 -11.25
CA LYS A 583 -22.25 -0.99 -11.67
C LYS A 583 -20.81 -0.72 -11.24
N LEU A 584 -19.89 -1.59 -11.63
CA LEU A 584 -18.48 -1.28 -11.53
C LEU A 584 -18.16 -0.10 -12.47
N TRP A 585 -18.01 1.04 -11.84
CA TRP A 585 -17.23 2.18 -12.29
C TRP A 585 -17.70 2.89 -13.58
N THR A 586 -18.63 3.79 -13.46
CA THR A 586 -18.82 4.88 -14.43
C THR A 586 -17.90 6.03 -14.04
N ALA A 587 -17.26 6.68 -15.03
CA ALA A 587 -16.54 7.94 -14.78
C ALA A 587 -17.48 8.92 -14.05
N PRO A 588 -16.99 9.66 -13.02
CA PRO A 588 -17.81 10.67 -12.37
C PRO A 588 -18.35 11.64 -13.43
N ALA A 589 -19.64 11.94 -13.37
CA ALA A 589 -20.17 13.05 -14.14
C ALA A 589 -19.37 14.31 -13.74
N ALA A 590 -18.98 15.11 -14.73
CA ALA A 590 -18.34 16.40 -14.45
C ALA A 590 -19.16 17.12 -13.38
N ALA A 591 -18.53 17.43 -12.24
CA ALA A 591 -19.20 18.18 -11.20
C ALA A 591 -19.77 19.45 -11.83
N ALA A 592 -21.08 19.64 -11.69
CA ALA A 592 -21.69 20.89 -12.05
C ALA A 592 -21.00 21.98 -11.22
N ALA A 593 -20.39 22.94 -11.91
CA ALA A 593 -19.80 24.10 -11.26
C ALA A 593 -20.89 24.77 -10.41
N HIS A 594 -20.71 24.76 -9.09
CA HIS A 594 -21.49 25.55 -8.16
C HIS A 594 -20.70 26.80 -7.77
#